data_84a06ad45198f54a74318f6e8d462f4e
#
_entry.id   84a06ad45198f54a74318f6e8d462f4e
#
_cell.length_a   1.000
_cell.length_b   1.000
_cell.length_c   1.000
_cell.angle_alpha   90.00
_cell.angle_beta   90.00
_cell.angle_gamma   90.00
#
_symmetry.space_group_name_H-M   'P 1'
#
loop_
_entity.id
_entity.type
_entity.pdbx_description
1 polymer ?
#
loop_
_entity_poly.entity_id
_entity_poly.type
_entity_poly.pdbx_seq_one_letter_code
_entity_poly.pdbx_strand_id
1 'polypeptide(L)'
;MASLKIKYRHSSIEGKAGTLFYQVIHNRVARQINSGYKIYPDEWDIFNSQIIIPAKTGENRHRYLVSLKKCIEEDTSRLKDIMIRFENLGYKYTADEIIEYYSAPPVNEYFVSFCENLIEELRQIGKIRTTETYTTTLNSFKRFMNFRKKGRDIPFDNIDSNLMMEYEQYLKSNDICPNSTSYYMRNLRAMYNRAVEKELVIQRYPFKHVYTGIDKTVKRAVPAKIIRQIRDMDLSHDSSLEYARDLFMFSFYTRGMSFIDMAYLKKSNLQNGFLSYRRKKTNQQLVIKWEKPMQEIIDKYDTIGSSYLLPIILDAKTDERKQYKNAAQLVNSKLKKLGTLIPQHN
;
A
#
# COMPACT_ATOMS: atom_id res chain seq x y z
N MET A 1 4.59 16.22 -33.36
CA MET A 1 3.54 16.44 -32.35
C MET A 1 2.22 15.88 -32.88
N ALA A 2 1.52 15.09 -32.07
CA ALA A 2 0.20 14.60 -32.42
C ALA A 2 -0.83 15.74 -32.42
N SER A 3 -1.87 15.65 -33.24
CA SER A 3 -2.94 16.64 -33.26
C SER A 3 -4.31 15.98 -33.12
N LEU A 4 -5.23 16.68 -32.44
CA LEU A 4 -6.59 16.23 -32.15
C LEU A 4 -7.60 17.11 -32.91
N LYS A 5 -8.57 16.47 -33.55
CA LYS A 5 -9.70 17.15 -34.19
C LYS A 5 -11.01 16.48 -33.79
N ILE A 6 -12.05 17.28 -33.54
CA ILE A 6 -13.41 16.78 -33.36
C ILE A 6 -14.13 16.87 -34.73
N LYS A 7 -14.79 15.80 -35.12
CA LYS A 7 -15.52 15.75 -36.37
C LYS A 7 -16.92 15.20 -36.17
N TYR A 8 -17.83 15.68 -37.00
CA TYR A 8 -19.20 15.23 -37.07
C TYR A 8 -19.41 14.38 -38.33
N ARG A 9 -20.07 13.25 -38.18
CA ARG A 9 -20.51 12.38 -39.29
C ARG A 9 -22.02 12.37 -39.34
N HIS A 10 -22.59 12.80 -40.45
CA HIS A 10 -24.03 12.75 -40.68
C HIS A 10 -24.56 11.31 -40.60
N SER A 11 -25.82 11.18 -40.18
CA SER A 11 -26.53 9.91 -40.28
C SER A 11 -26.87 9.65 -41.78
N SER A 12 -26.80 8.38 -42.18
CA SER A 12 -27.28 7.95 -43.49
C SER A 12 -28.80 7.94 -43.60
N ILE A 13 -29.50 8.07 -42.49
CA ILE A 13 -30.97 8.10 -42.41
C ILE A 13 -31.39 9.55 -42.20
N GLU A 14 -32.20 10.08 -43.07
CA GLU A 14 -32.74 11.43 -43.00
C GLU A 14 -33.51 11.65 -41.69
N GLY A 15 -33.33 12.80 -41.04
CA GLY A 15 -33.96 13.14 -39.78
C GLY A 15 -33.36 12.49 -38.54
N LYS A 16 -32.34 11.62 -38.65
CA LYS A 16 -31.66 11.04 -37.49
C LYS A 16 -30.38 11.79 -37.11
N ALA A 17 -30.10 11.82 -35.82
CA ALA A 17 -28.89 12.40 -35.29
C ALA A 17 -27.62 11.66 -35.80
N GLY A 18 -26.63 12.42 -36.19
CA GLY A 18 -25.29 11.93 -36.57
C GLY A 18 -24.43 11.68 -35.36
N THR A 19 -23.18 11.29 -35.57
CA THR A 19 -22.25 10.90 -34.51
C THR A 19 -21.01 11.79 -34.50
N LEU A 20 -20.60 12.22 -33.33
CA LEU A 20 -19.31 12.86 -33.10
C LEU A 20 -18.20 11.83 -32.92
N PHE A 21 -17.01 12.15 -33.41
CA PHE A 21 -15.83 11.32 -33.20
C PHE A 21 -14.60 12.20 -33.07
N TYR A 22 -13.64 11.70 -32.32
CA TYR A 22 -12.32 12.28 -32.16
C TYR A 22 -11.38 11.71 -33.22
N GLN A 23 -10.59 12.56 -33.85
CA GLN A 23 -9.57 12.15 -34.83
C GLN A 23 -8.20 12.54 -34.28
N VAL A 24 -7.39 11.54 -33.93
CA VAL A 24 -5.99 11.70 -33.55
C VAL A 24 -5.13 11.52 -34.81
N ILE A 25 -4.24 12.48 -35.07
CA ILE A 25 -3.33 12.46 -36.23
C ILE A 25 -1.91 12.53 -35.70
N HIS A 26 -1.09 11.51 -36.00
CA HIS A 26 0.34 11.49 -35.67
C HIS A 26 1.14 10.90 -36.84
N ASN A 27 2.26 11.53 -37.18
CA ASN A 27 3.13 11.10 -38.31
C ASN A 27 2.36 10.81 -39.60
N ARG A 28 1.39 11.68 -39.96
CA ARG A 28 0.49 11.57 -41.13
C ARG A 28 -0.50 10.39 -41.08
N VAL A 29 -0.51 9.62 -39.98
CA VAL A 29 -1.50 8.57 -39.75
C VAL A 29 -2.65 9.13 -38.93
N ALA A 30 -3.88 9.02 -39.47
CA ALA A 30 -5.09 9.46 -38.78
C ALA A 30 -5.87 8.25 -38.25
N ARG A 31 -6.29 8.32 -37.01
CA ARG A 31 -7.14 7.33 -36.36
C ARG A 31 -8.36 7.99 -35.72
N GLN A 32 -9.46 7.24 -35.63
CA GLN A 32 -10.73 7.75 -35.13
C GLN A 32 -11.20 7.00 -33.90
N ILE A 33 -11.72 7.75 -32.92
CA ILE A 33 -12.38 7.25 -31.70
C ILE A 33 -13.84 7.65 -31.79
N ASN A 34 -14.75 6.70 -31.73
CA ASN A 34 -16.17 6.98 -31.65
C ASN A 34 -16.49 7.50 -30.22
N SER A 35 -17.02 8.72 -30.13
CA SER A 35 -17.38 9.31 -28.83
C SER A 35 -18.67 8.74 -28.24
N GLY A 36 -19.50 8.08 -29.06
CA GLY A 36 -20.86 7.66 -28.70
C GLY A 36 -21.88 8.80 -28.67
N TYR A 37 -21.46 10.06 -28.81
CA TYR A 37 -22.33 11.23 -28.74
C TYR A 37 -23.07 11.47 -30.05
N LYS A 38 -24.37 11.79 -29.93
CA LYS A 38 -25.26 11.99 -31.08
C LYS A 38 -25.86 13.38 -31.05
N ILE A 39 -25.71 14.11 -32.19
CA ILE A 39 -26.25 15.45 -32.36
C ILE A 39 -26.88 15.58 -33.75
N TYR A 40 -27.77 16.56 -33.89
CA TYR A 40 -28.34 16.90 -35.20
C TYR A 40 -27.44 17.87 -35.97
N PRO A 41 -27.59 17.97 -37.32
CA PRO A 41 -26.76 18.82 -38.16
C PRO A 41 -26.74 20.31 -37.74
N ASP A 42 -27.88 20.83 -37.32
CA ASP A 42 -28.07 22.20 -36.85
C ASP A 42 -27.46 22.50 -35.48
N GLU A 43 -27.06 21.46 -34.75
CA GLU A 43 -26.37 21.55 -33.45
C GLU A 43 -24.84 21.54 -33.57
N TRP A 44 -24.29 21.53 -34.77
CA TRP A 44 -22.86 21.44 -35.04
C TRP A 44 -22.32 22.58 -35.90
N ASP A 45 -21.33 23.30 -35.35
CA ASP A 45 -20.53 24.27 -36.11
C ASP A 45 -19.34 23.57 -36.79
N ILE A 46 -19.42 23.42 -38.11
CA ILE A 46 -18.37 22.77 -38.88
C ILE A 46 -17.08 23.60 -38.89
N PHE A 47 -17.20 24.93 -38.90
CA PHE A 47 -16.05 25.83 -39.02
C PHE A 47 -15.23 25.87 -37.73
N ASN A 48 -15.92 25.98 -36.58
CA ASN A 48 -15.28 26.07 -35.27
C ASN A 48 -15.16 24.70 -34.57
N SER A 49 -15.71 23.64 -35.18
CA SER A 49 -15.72 22.27 -34.61
C SER A 49 -16.26 22.24 -33.19
N GLN A 50 -17.41 22.87 -32.94
CA GLN A 50 -18.03 22.99 -31.61
C GLN A 50 -19.55 22.79 -31.67
N ILE A 51 -20.15 22.47 -30.52
CA ILE A 51 -21.61 22.36 -30.40
C ILE A 51 -22.24 23.75 -30.37
N ILE A 52 -23.28 23.92 -31.16
CA ILE A 52 -24.19 25.07 -31.14
C ILE A 52 -25.48 24.64 -30.46
N ILE A 53 -26.04 25.52 -29.64
CA ILE A 53 -27.39 25.33 -29.08
C ILE A 53 -28.36 26.21 -29.82
N PRO A 54 -29.24 25.68 -30.72
CA PRO A 54 -30.18 26.48 -31.48
C PRO A 54 -31.19 27.19 -30.58
N ALA A 55 -31.59 28.41 -30.91
CA ALA A 55 -32.46 29.25 -30.09
C ALA A 55 -33.87 28.65 -29.81
N LYS A 56 -34.31 27.70 -30.63
CA LYS A 56 -35.64 27.04 -30.50
C LYS A 56 -35.50 25.62 -29.89
N THR A 57 -34.46 25.33 -29.18
CA THR A 57 -34.23 23.99 -28.60
C THR A 57 -35.09 23.78 -27.34
N GLY A 58 -35.84 22.67 -27.27
CA GLY A 58 -36.63 22.31 -26.10
C GLY A 58 -35.74 22.08 -24.86
N GLU A 59 -36.28 22.33 -23.66
CA GLU A 59 -35.53 22.37 -22.38
C GLU A 59 -34.66 21.11 -22.12
N ASN A 60 -35.21 19.91 -22.37
CA ASN A 60 -34.50 18.65 -22.19
C ASN A 60 -33.31 18.50 -23.17
N ARG A 61 -33.51 18.93 -24.42
CA ARG A 61 -32.44 18.89 -25.43
C ARG A 61 -31.37 19.95 -25.14
N HIS A 62 -31.77 21.11 -24.69
CA HIS A 62 -30.86 22.15 -24.24
C HIS A 62 -29.95 21.65 -23.10
N ARG A 63 -30.51 21.04 -22.05
CA ARG A 63 -29.73 20.45 -20.95
C ARG A 63 -28.76 19.36 -21.47
N TYR A 64 -29.22 18.53 -22.39
CA TYR A 64 -28.37 17.50 -23.01
C TYR A 64 -27.18 18.14 -23.74
N LEU A 65 -27.39 19.15 -24.59
CA LEU A 65 -26.32 19.79 -25.36
C LEU A 65 -25.33 20.54 -24.44
N VAL A 66 -25.79 21.17 -23.38
CA VAL A 66 -24.91 21.79 -22.35
C VAL A 66 -24.05 20.72 -21.67
N SER A 67 -24.66 19.62 -21.22
CA SER A 67 -23.92 18.50 -20.63
C SER A 67 -22.93 17.89 -21.61
N LEU A 68 -23.33 17.70 -22.88
CA LEU A 68 -22.51 17.15 -23.92
C LEU A 68 -21.29 18.02 -24.24
N LYS A 69 -21.45 19.34 -24.24
CA LYS A 69 -20.33 20.28 -24.42
C LYS A 69 -19.27 20.08 -23.33
N LYS A 70 -19.71 19.95 -22.08
CA LYS A 70 -18.82 19.67 -20.95
C LYS A 70 -18.09 18.32 -21.09
N CYS A 71 -18.82 17.25 -21.45
CA CYS A 71 -18.21 15.93 -21.70
C CYS A 71 -17.15 15.97 -22.82
N ILE A 72 -17.40 16.71 -23.89
CA ILE A 72 -16.44 16.88 -24.99
C ILE A 72 -15.19 17.66 -24.52
N GLU A 73 -15.35 18.68 -23.69
CA GLU A 73 -14.24 19.41 -23.10
C GLU A 73 -13.39 18.49 -22.20
N GLU A 74 -14.02 17.66 -21.37
CA GLU A 74 -13.35 16.65 -20.53
C GLU A 74 -12.60 15.60 -21.37
N ASP A 75 -13.24 15.01 -22.39
CA ASP A 75 -12.64 14.02 -23.29
C ASP A 75 -11.46 14.60 -24.07
N THR A 76 -11.61 15.82 -24.59
CA THR A 76 -10.53 16.49 -25.34
C THR A 76 -9.36 16.87 -24.45
N SER A 77 -9.61 17.28 -23.20
CA SER A 77 -8.55 17.52 -22.22
C SER A 77 -7.80 16.22 -21.94
N ARG A 78 -8.49 15.14 -21.67
CA ARG A 78 -7.89 13.81 -21.41
C ARG A 78 -7.06 13.33 -22.60
N LEU A 79 -7.55 13.45 -23.83
CA LEU A 79 -6.80 13.08 -25.04
C LEU A 79 -5.54 13.93 -25.21
N LYS A 80 -5.60 15.23 -24.95
CA LYS A 80 -4.45 16.13 -25.01
C LYS A 80 -3.40 15.77 -23.94
N ASP A 81 -3.83 15.45 -22.72
CA ASP A 81 -2.95 15.05 -21.63
C ASP A 81 -2.22 13.73 -21.97
N ILE A 82 -2.92 12.77 -22.58
CA ILE A 82 -2.33 11.53 -23.10
C ILE A 82 -1.27 11.84 -24.17
N MET A 83 -1.60 12.71 -25.13
CA MET A 83 -0.67 13.08 -26.21
C MET A 83 0.59 13.76 -25.65
N ILE A 84 0.46 14.70 -24.71
CA ILE A 84 1.57 15.36 -24.01
C ILE A 84 2.42 14.32 -23.26
N ARG A 85 1.78 13.35 -22.61
CA ARG A 85 2.46 12.27 -21.91
C ARG A 85 3.34 11.45 -22.85
N PHE A 86 2.80 11.00 -24.02
CA PHE A 86 3.56 10.24 -25.02
C PHE A 86 4.74 11.03 -25.59
N GLU A 87 4.60 12.34 -25.76
CA GLU A 87 5.70 13.21 -26.21
C GLU A 87 6.81 13.34 -25.15
N ASN A 88 6.43 13.47 -23.89
CA ASN A 88 7.39 13.60 -22.79
C ASN A 88 8.18 12.32 -22.49
N LEU A 89 7.67 11.15 -22.87
CA LEU A 89 8.35 9.85 -22.69
C LEU A 89 9.58 9.69 -23.61
N GLY A 90 9.72 10.51 -24.67
CA GLY A 90 10.93 10.57 -25.51
C GLY A 90 11.17 9.37 -26.42
N TYR A 91 10.25 8.40 -26.49
CA TYR A 91 10.30 7.30 -27.45
C TYR A 91 9.31 7.50 -28.61
N LYS A 92 9.51 6.76 -29.71
CA LYS A 92 8.60 6.83 -30.86
C LYS A 92 7.27 6.15 -30.51
N TYR A 93 6.17 6.85 -30.73
CA TYR A 93 4.82 6.35 -30.50
C TYR A 93 3.96 6.49 -31.76
N THR A 94 2.83 5.80 -31.79
CA THR A 94 1.87 5.77 -32.92
C THR A 94 0.52 6.37 -32.51
N ALA A 95 -0.32 6.72 -33.50
CA ALA A 95 -1.69 7.14 -33.21
C ALA A 95 -2.54 6.02 -32.62
N ASP A 96 -2.23 4.76 -32.95
CA ASP A 96 -2.92 3.58 -32.43
C ASP A 96 -2.66 3.41 -30.92
N GLU A 97 -1.42 3.59 -30.44
CA GLU A 97 -1.08 3.54 -29.01
C GLU A 97 -1.78 4.62 -28.19
N ILE A 98 -1.96 5.84 -28.75
CA ILE A 98 -2.76 6.89 -28.08
C ILE A 98 -4.21 6.44 -27.92
N ILE A 99 -4.80 5.82 -28.96
CA ILE A 99 -6.19 5.36 -28.92
C ILE A 99 -6.35 4.18 -27.98
N GLU A 100 -5.44 3.23 -28.01
CA GLU A 100 -5.44 2.09 -27.10
C GLU A 100 -5.39 2.54 -25.65
N TYR A 101 -4.49 3.49 -25.33
CA TYR A 101 -4.38 4.08 -24.00
C TYR A 101 -5.63 4.84 -23.56
N TYR A 102 -6.27 5.59 -24.48
CA TYR A 102 -7.53 6.30 -24.19
C TYR A 102 -8.71 5.33 -24.00
N SER A 103 -8.78 4.27 -24.80
CA SER A 103 -9.87 3.28 -24.81
C SER A 103 -9.72 2.22 -23.73
N ALA A 104 -8.50 2.03 -23.22
CA ALA A 104 -8.28 1.17 -22.05
C ALA A 104 -9.13 1.68 -20.89
N PRO A 105 -9.84 0.79 -20.17
CA PRO A 105 -10.53 1.23 -18.95
C PRO A 105 -9.50 1.94 -18.07
N PRO A 106 -9.88 3.00 -17.32
CA PRO A 106 -8.97 3.76 -16.49
C PRO A 106 -8.40 2.85 -15.40
N VAL A 107 -7.40 2.06 -15.78
CA VAL A 107 -6.65 1.20 -14.90
C VAL A 107 -5.73 2.12 -14.12
N ASN A 108 -6.21 2.48 -12.91
CA ASN A 108 -5.41 3.19 -11.92
C ASN A 108 -5.14 4.69 -12.17
N GLU A 109 -6.10 5.46 -12.63
CA GLU A 109 -6.02 6.94 -12.57
C GLU A 109 -6.03 7.46 -11.11
N TYR A 110 -6.47 6.62 -10.17
CA TYR A 110 -6.64 6.96 -8.77
C TYR A 110 -5.64 6.23 -7.88
N PHE A 111 -5.03 6.97 -6.98
CA PHE A 111 -3.93 6.49 -6.15
C PHE A 111 -4.36 5.42 -5.14
N VAL A 112 -5.50 5.59 -4.47
CA VAL A 112 -5.96 4.63 -3.46
C VAL A 112 -6.32 3.30 -4.10
N SER A 113 -7.09 3.31 -5.20
CA SER A 113 -7.44 2.12 -5.98
C SER A 113 -6.20 1.38 -6.50
N PHE A 114 -5.22 2.12 -7.01
CA PHE A 114 -3.93 1.54 -7.40
C PHE A 114 -3.23 0.84 -6.23
N CYS A 115 -3.17 1.50 -5.06
CA CYS A 115 -2.55 0.92 -3.88
C CYS A 115 -3.27 -0.34 -3.40
N GLU A 116 -4.61 -0.39 -3.49
CA GLU A 116 -5.41 -1.58 -3.16
C GLU A 116 -5.07 -2.76 -4.08
N ASN A 117 -5.01 -2.52 -5.39
CA ASN A 117 -4.63 -3.53 -6.38
C ASN A 117 -3.20 -4.02 -6.14
N LEU A 118 -2.25 -3.11 -5.89
CA LEU A 118 -0.88 -3.45 -5.57
C LEU A 118 -0.77 -4.32 -4.29
N ILE A 119 -1.56 -4.04 -3.27
CA ILE A 119 -1.63 -4.83 -2.04
C ILE A 119 -2.13 -6.24 -2.35
N GLU A 120 -3.12 -6.37 -3.23
CA GLU A 120 -3.66 -7.68 -3.62
C GLU A 120 -2.64 -8.48 -4.45
N GLU A 121 -1.97 -7.86 -5.42
CA GLU A 121 -0.85 -8.48 -6.17
C GLU A 121 0.22 -9.02 -5.20
N LEU A 122 0.61 -8.20 -4.20
CA LEU A 122 1.62 -8.60 -3.20
C LEU A 122 1.13 -9.75 -2.31
N ARG A 123 -0.16 -9.84 -2.02
CA ARG A 123 -0.76 -10.93 -1.26
C ARG A 123 -0.71 -12.23 -2.04
N GLN A 124 -1.06 -12.20 -3.33
CA GLN A 124 -1.06 -13.37 -4.20
C GLN A 124 0.33 -13.98 -4.37
N ILE A 125 1.37 -13.15 -4.46
CA ILE A 125 2.77 -13.62 -4.53
C ILE A 125 3.41 -13.93 -3.17
N GLY A 126 2.59 -13.96 -2.09
CA GLY A 126 3.04 -14.38 -0.75
C GLY A 126 3.90 -13.37 0.01
N LYS A 127 3.99 -12.09 -0.42
CA LYS A 127 4.73 -11.05 0.31
C LYS A 127 3.92 -10.48 1.49
N ILE A 128 3.50 -11.36 2.39
CA ILE A 128 2.55 -11.08 3.48
C ILE A 128 2.97 -9.87 4.32
N ARG A 129 4.26 -9.77 4.71
CA ARG A 129 4.72 -8.65 5.55
C ARG A 129 4.61 -7.29 4.85
N THR A 130 4.94 -7.22 3.55
CA THR A 130 4.81 -6.00 2.76
C THR A 130 3.34 -5.64 2.57
N THR A 131 2.48 -6.62 2.33
CA THR A 131 1.02 -6.47 2.25
C THR A 131 0.47 -5.83 3.53
N GLU A 132 0.81 -6.35 4.72
CA GLU A 132 0.40 -5.78 6.01
C GLU A 132 0.89 -4.34 6.20
N THR A 133 2.13 -4.07 5.83
CA THR A 133 2.75 -2.75 5.92
C THR A 133 2.02 -1.73 5.03
N TYR A 134 1.78 -2.07 3.78
CA TYR A 134 1.08 -1.22 2.83
C TYR A 134 -0.38 -1.02 3.20
N THR A 135 -1.07 -2.08 3.65
CA THR A 135 -2.46 -1.98 4.14
C THR A 135 -2.57 -1.02 5.33
N THR A 136 -1.67 -1.13 6.32
CA THR A 136 -1.66 -0.23 7.48
C THR A 136 -1.43 1.22 7.05
N THR A 137 -0.50 1.44 6.15
CA THR A 137 -0.18 2.78 5.62
C THR A 137 -1.36 3.36 4.83
N LEU A 138 -1.93 2.58 3.93
CA LEU A 138 -3.07 3.01 3.11
C LEU A 138 -4.29 3.34 3.97
N ASN A 139 -4.57 2.55 5.01
CA ASN A 139 -5.66 2.82 5.95
C ASN A 139 -5.44 4.13 6.72
N SER A 140 -4.19 4.48 7.06
CA SER A 140 -3.86 5.77 7.66
C SER A 140 -4.11 6.92 6.68
N PHE A 141 -3.68 6.77 5.43
CA PHE A 141 -3.91 7.77 4.39
C PHE A 141 -5.41 7.95 4.06
N LYS A 142 -6.19 6.86 4.01
CA LYS A 142 -7.65 6.93 3.84
C LYS A 142 -8.35 7.70 4.97
N ARG A 143 -7.91 7.55 6.22
CA ARG A 143 -8.44 8.35 7.34
C ARG A 143 -8.17 9.84 7.14
N PHE A 144 -6.97 10.20 6.69
CA PHE A 144 -6.65 11.57 6.34
C PHE A 144 -7.52 12.11 5.20
N MET A 145 -7.72 11.33 4.12
CA MET A 145 -8.58 11.74 3.00
C MET A 145 -10.04 11.96 3.45
N ASN A 146 -10.56 11.09 4.32
CA ASN A 146 -11.89 11.26 4.92
C ASN A 146 -11.97 12.52 5.80
N PHE A 147 -10.93 12.81 6.58
CA PHE A 147 -10.84 14.05 7.39
C PHE A 147 -10.91 15.30 6.50
N ARG A 148 -10.25 15.30 5.35
CA ARG A 148 -10.31 16.40 4.37
C ARG A 148 -11.67 16.54 3.67
N LYS A 149 -12.62 15.61 3.84
CA LYS A 149 -13.92 15.55 3.15
C LYS A 149 -13.82 15.57 1.61
N LYS A 150 -12.71 15.14 1.03
CA LYS A 150 -12.42 15.16 -0.41
C LYS A 150 -12.63 13.81 -1.14
N GLY A 151 -13.54 12.97 -0.61
CA GLY A 151 -13.85 11.69 -1.24
C GLY A 151 -12.95 10.53 -0.80
N ARG A 152 -13.24 9.34 -1.36
CA ARG A 152 -12.56 8.09 -0.95
C ARG A 152 -11.27 7.83 -1.72
N ASP A 153 -11.08 8.44 -2.88
CA ASP A 153 -9.93 8.27 -3.75
C ASP A 153 -9.46 9.60 -4.34
N ILE A 154 -8.25 9.64 -4.86
CA ILE A 154 -7.61 10.84 -5.37
C ILE A 154 -6.85 10.54 -6.67
N PRO A 155 -7.01 11.35 -7.74
CA PRO A 155 -6.21 11.22 -8.95
C PRO A 155 -4.72 11.35 -8.65
N PHE A 156 -3.89 10.61 -9.39
CA PHE A 156 -2.43 10.71 -9.25
C PHE A 156 -1.88 12.12 -9.42
N ASP A 157 -2.47 12.91 -10.29
CA ASP A 157 -2.06 14.29 -10.54
C ASP A 157 -2.21 15.20 -9.31
N ASN A 158 -3.08 14.85 -8.39
CA ASN A 158 -3.30 15.55 -7.14
C ASN A 158 -2.42 15.03 -5.99
N ILE A 159 -1.57 14.03 -6.24
CA ILE A 159 -0.54 13.57 -5.29
C ILE A 159 0.67 14.48 -5.46
N ASP A 160 0.67 15.60 -4.76
CA ASP A 160 1.72 16.61 -4.78
C ASP A 160 2.40 16.81 -3.42
N SER A 161 3.40 17.66 -3.37
CA SER A 161 4.13 17.95 -2.13
C SER A 161 3.27 18.63 -1.07
N ASN A 162 2.29 19.44 -1.47
CA ASN A 162 1.39 20.13 -0.53
C ASN A 162 0.50 19.12 0.18
N LEU A 163 -0.10 18.20 -0.58
CA LEU A 163 -0.90 17.11 -0.01
C LEU A 163 -0.10 16.27 0.99
N MET A 164 1.16 15.96 0.66
CA MET A 164 2.00 15.16 1.56
C MET A 164 2.40 15.93 2.82
N MET A 165 2.64 17.24 2.73
CA MET A 165 2.88 18.10 3.90
C MET A 165 1.62 18.22 4.78
N GLU A 166 0.43 18.37 4.18
CA GLU A 166 -0.84 18.35 4.93
C GLU A 166 -1.06 17.02 5.65
N TYR A 167 -0.75 15.90 4.99
CA TYR A 167 -0.84 14.58 5.63
C TYR A 167 0.15 14.44 6.79
N GLU A 168 1.37 14.94 6.63
CA GLU A 168 2.36 14.96 7.72
C GLU A 168 1.86 15.78 8.91
N GLN A 169 1.30 16.95 8.67
CA GLN A 169 0.72 17.78 9.71
C GLN A 169 -0.46 17.13 10.42
N TYR A 170 -1.36 16.47 9.64
CA TYR A 170 -2.45 15.66 10.18
C TYR A 170 -1.94 14.55 11.11
N LEU A 171 -0.88 13.84 10.73
CA LEU A 171 -0.28 12.82 11.58
C LEU A 171 0.28 13.40 12.87
N LYS A 172 0.99 14.53 12.80
CA LYS A 172 1.54 15.24 13.96
C LYS A 172 0.45 15.75 14.90
N SER A 173 -0.64 16.30 14.37
CA SER A 173 -1.77 16.79 15.17
C SER A 173 -2.59 15.66 15.83
N ASN A 174 -2.40 14.41 15.40
CA ASN A 174 -2.96 13.22 16.03
C ASN A 174 -1.93 12.46 16.89
N ASP A 175 -0.90 13.14 17.39
CA ASP A 175 0.14 12.61 18.28
C ASP A 175 0.90 11.39 17.72
N ILE A 176 0.97 11.26 16.39
CA ILE A 176 1.75 10.21 15.76
C ILE A 176 3.25 10.56 15.84
N CYS A 177 4.01 9.69 16.48
CA CYS A 177 5.44 9.93 16.67
C CYS A 177 6.22 10.00 15.35
N PRO A 178 7.38 10.75 15.30
CA PRO A 178 8.14 11.01 14.09
C PRO A 178 8.52 9.75 13.31
N ASN A 179 8.93 8.68 13.99
CA ASN A 179 9.29 7.42 13.35
C ASN A 179 8.09 6.73 12.67
N SER A 180 6.88 6.86 13.22
CA SER A 180 5.66 6.35 12.61
C SER A 180 5.22 7.21 11.43
N THR A 181 5.33 8.53 11.53
CA THR A 181 5.11 9.45 10.41
C THR A 181 6.04 9.13 9.25
N SER A 182 7.34 9.01 9.52
CA SER A 182 8.34 8.60 8.53
C SER A 182 8.04 7.23 7.91
N TYR A 183 7.57 6.27 8.73
CA TYR A 183 7.16 4.94 8.25
C TYR A 183 6.01 5.06 7.21
N TYR A 184 4.97 5.83 7.50
CA TYR A 184 3.88 6.05 6.56
C TYR A 184 4.35 6.74 5.28
N MET A 185 5.14 7.81 5.39
CA MET A 185 5.67 8.55 4.24
C MET A 185 6.55 7.69 3.33
N ARG A 186 7.44 6.88 3.91
CA ARG A 186 8.30 5.96 3.12
C ARG A 186 7.51 4.90 2.38
N ASN A 187 6.45 4.36 2.99
CA ASN A 187 5.63 3.34 2.36
C ASN A 187 4.74 3.94 1.26
N LEU A 188 4.12 5.12 1.47
CA LEU A 188 3.39 5.82 0.42
C LEU A 188 4.31 6.17 -0.76
N ARG A 189 5.53 6.67 -0.48
CA ARG A 189 6.53 6.93 -1.52
C ARG A 189 6.88 5.67 -2.30
N ALA A 190 7.03 4.52 -1.62
CA ALA A 190 7.31 3.26 -2.29
C ALA A 190 6.14 2.81 -3.20
N MET A 191 4.88 2.99 -2.76
CA MET A 191 3.71 2.70 -3.58
C MET A 191 3.60 3.66 -4.78
N TYR A 192 3.81 4.96 -4.56
CA TYR A 192 3.84 5.96 -5.63
C TYR A 192 4.92 5.67 -6.68
N ASN A 193 6.13 5.35 -6.24
CA ASN A 193 7.23 5.03 -7.16
C ASN A 193 6.92 3.77 -8.01
N ARG A 194 6.16 2.81 -7.49
CA ARG A 194 5.70 1.68 -8.31
C ARG A 194 4.71 2.08 -9.39
N ALA A 195 3.90 3.12 -9.15
CA ALA A 195 3.06 3.68 -10.20
C ALA A 195 3.89 4.40 -11.27
N VAL A 196 4.97 5.09 -10.84
CA VAL A 196 5.94 5.70 -11.76
C VAL A 196 6.66 4.61 -12.59
N GLU A 197 7.12 3.52 -11.96
CA GLU A 197 7.75 2.38 -12.65
C GLU A 197 6.81 1.68 -13.64
N LYS A 198 5.50 1.65 -13.35
CA LYS A 198 4.46 1.15 -14.27
C LYS A 198 4.01 2.21 -15.29
N GLU A 199 4.66 3.36 -15.35
CA GLU A 199 4.37 4.49 -16.26
C GLU A 199 2.96 5.07 -16.15
N LEU A 200 2.28 4.83 -15.01
CA LEU A 200 0.93 5.36 -14.74
C LEU A 200 0.95 6.84 -14.38
N VAL A 201 2.08 7.36 -13.91
CA VAL A 201 2.26 8.75 -13.50
C VAL A 201 3.69 9.22 -13.75
N ILE A 202 3.85 10.48 -14.13
CA ILE A 202 5.17 11.13 -14.25
C ILE A 202 5.70 11.44 -12.84
N GLN A 203 7.00 11.20 -12.59
CA GLN A 203 7.62 11.48 -11.30
C GLN A 203 7.62 12.98 -10.98
N ARG A 204 6.89 13.38 -9.93
CA ARG A 204 6.79 14.77 -9.44
C ARG A 204 7.41 14.95 -8.05
N TYR A 205 8.04 13.94 -7.49
CA TYR A 205 8.70 13.94 -6.17
C TYR A 205 7.83 14.46 -5.02
N PRO A 206 6.58 14.00 -4.83
CA PRO A 206 5.66 14.54 -3.83
C PRO A 206 6.14 14.38 -2.38
N PHE A 207 7.08 13.50 -2.13
CA PHE A 207 7.64 13.23 -0.80
C PHE A 207 8.96 13.99 -0.51
N LYS A 208 9.32 14.98 -1.33
CA LYS A 208 10.60 15.72 -1.18
C LYS A 208 10.67 16.53 0.12
N HIS A 209 9.54 17.08 0.56
CA HIS A 209 9.49 18.03 1.67
C HIS A 209 8.92 17.46 2.98
N VAL A 210 8.65 16.16 3.05
CA VAL A 210 8.15 15.48 4.26
C VAL A 210 9.26 14.66 4.94
N TYR A 211 9.08 14.44 6.24
CA TYR A 211 10.05 13.67 7.01
C TYR A 211 10.02 12.19 6.65
N THR A 212 11.14 11.69 6.18
CA THR A 212 11.36 10.27 5.84
C THR A 212 12.59 9.68 6.54
N GLY A 213 13.14 10.39 7.52
CA GLY A 213 14.29 9.99 8.33
C GLY A 213 13.97 8.96 9.41
N ILE A 214 14.92 8.75 10.29
CA ILE A 214 14.79 7.89 11.48
C ILE A 214 15.28 8.68 12.68
N ASP A 215 14.37 8.99 13.60
CA ASP A 215 14.72 9.60 14.87
C ASP A 215 15.41 8.60 15.77
N LYS A 216 16.40 9.09 16.50
CA LYS A 216 17.08 8.30 17.54
C LYS A 216 16.06 7.99 18.66
N THR A 217 15.90 6.73 18.96
CA THR A 217 15.11 6.28 20.11
C THR A 217 16.00 5.97 21.29
N VAL A 218 15.52 6.24 22.48
CA VAL A 218 16.22 5.83 23.72
C VAL A 218 16.28 4.30 23.76
N LYS A 219 17.48 3.75 23.84
CA LYS A 219 17.68 2.31 23.99
C LYS A 219 17.25 1.90 25.39
N ARG A 220 16.29 0.99 25.47
CA ARG A 220 15.77 0.47 26.75
C ARG A 220 16.54 -0.78 27.18
N ALA A 221 17.87 -0.70 27.18
CA ALA A 221 18.71 -1.76 27.71
C ALA A 221 18.57 -1.77 29.26
N VAL A 222 18.41 -2.95 29.84
CA VAL A 222 18.35 -3.14 31.28
C VAL A 222 19.62 -3.81 31.78
N PRO A 223 20.07 -3.51 33.03
CA PRO A 223 21.22 -4.18 33.61
C PRO A 223 21.00 -5.68 33.77
N ALA A 224 22.09 -6.45 33.79
CA ALA A 224 22.04 -7.91 34.01
C ALA A 224 21.37 -8.31 35.34
N LYS A 225 21.41 -7.41 36.35
CA LYS A 225 20.70 -7.61 37.64
C LYS A 225 19.19 -7.77 37.40
N ILE A 226 18.59 -6.94 36.54
CA ILE A 226 17.16 -7.03 36.24
C ILE A 226 16.84 -8.34 35.51
N ILE A 227 17.69 -8.77 34.57
CA ILE A 227 17.50 -10.06 33.88
C ILE A 227 17.51 -11.22 34.86
N ARG A 228 18.42 -11.21 35.87
CA ARG A 228 18.44 -12.23 36.93
C ARG A 228 17.17 -12.19 37.77
N GLN A 229 16.69 -11.00 38.15
CA GLN A 229 15.44 -10.86 38.90
C GLN A 229 14.25 -11.44 38.13
N ILE A 230 14.17 -11.17 36.82
CA ILE A 230 13.13 -11.75 35.96
C ILE A 230 13.22 -13.26 35.91
N ARG A 231 14.43 -13.82 35.75
CA ARG A 231 14.68 -15.26 35.75
C ARG A 231 14.21 -15.95 37.01
N ASP A 232 14.59 -15.36 38.18
CA ASP A 232 14.43 -15.97 39.48
C ASP A 232 13.07 -15.66 40.14
N MET A 233 12.17 -14.94 39.42
CA MET A 233 10.86 -14.60 39.95
C MET A 233 9.96 -15.84 40.05
N ASP A 234 9.38 -16.05 41.23
CA ASP A 234 8.36 -17.09 41.41
C ASP A 234 7.03 -16.68 40.77
N LEU A 235 6.65 -17.40 39.73
CA LEU A 235 5.43 -17.20 38.95
C LEU A 235 4.55 -18.46 38.91
N SER A 236 4.78 -19.40 39.84
CA SER A 236 4.05 -20.67 39.92
C SER A 236 2.53 -20.52 40.02
N HIS A 237 2.06 -19.35 40.51
CA HIS A 237 0.64 -19.00 40.64
C HIS A 237 0.00 -18.40 39.36
N ASP A 238 0.78 -18.03 38.33
CA ASP A 238 0.27 -17.51 37.03
C ASP A 238 1.08 -18.11 35.86
N SER A 239 0.62 -19.26 35.37
CA SER A 239 1.25 -20.01 34.27
C SER A 239 1.45 -19.19 33.01
N SER A 240 0.60 -18.17 32.77
CA SER A 240 0.71 -17.33 31.60
C SER A 240 1.79 -16.24 31.73
N LEU A 241 2.08 -15.78 32.97
CA LEU A 241 3.24 -14.94 33.25
C LEU A 241 4.53 -15.76 33.17
N GLU A 242 4.51 -16.99 33.74
CA GLU A 242 5.65 -17.90 33.66
C GLU A 242 6.01 -18.20 32.19
N TYR A 243 5.02 -18.53 31.36
CA TYR A 243 5.22 -18.76 29.92
C TYR A 243 5.85 -17.54 29.25
N ALA A 244 5.35 -16.34 29.49
CA ALA A 244 5.90 -15.11 28.90
C ALA A 244 7.34 -14.84 29.38
N ARG A 245 7.65 -15.06 30.67
CA ARG A 245 9.00 -14.99 31.22
C ARG A 245 9.93 -15.98 30.53
N ASP A 246 9.51 -17.22 30.39
CA ASP A 246 10.33 -18.29 29.82
C ASP A 246 10.64 -18.03 28.34
N LEU A 247 9.71 -17.54 27.55
CA LEU A 247 9.98 -17.10 26.19
C LEU A 247 10.92 -15.89 26.12
N PHE A 248 10.79 -14.93 27.05
CA PHE A 248 11.74 -13.82 27.16
C PHE A 248 13.15 -14.32 27.51
N MET A 249 13.28 -15.23 28.49
CA MET A 249 14.54 -15.82 28.86
C MET A 249 15.13 -16.70 27.76
N PHE A 250 14.31 -17.44 27.01
CA PHE A 250 14.79 -18.19 25.86
C PHE A 250 15.36 -17.26 24.79
N SER A 251 14.67 -16.14 24.49
CA SER A 251 15.22 -15.10 23.60
C SER A 251 16.57 -14.57 24.09
N PHE A 252 16.69 -14.32 25.40
CA PHE A 252 17.94 -13.86 26.00
C PHE A 252 19.06 -14.88 25.84
N TYR A 253 18.83 -16.14 26.20
CA TYR A 253 19.83 -17.21 26.07
C TYR A 253 20.22 -17.48 24.63
N THR A 254 19.30 -17.34 23.70
CA THR A 254 19.54 -17.44 22.25
C THR A 254 20.06 -16.13 21.63
N ARG A 255 20.71 -15.25 22.43
CA ARG A 255 21.37 -14.01 21.99
C ARG A 255 20.43 -13.01 21.29
N GLY A 256 19.21 -12.91 21.77
CA GLY A 256 18.21 -11.97 21.24
C GLY A 256 17.49 -12.51 20.00
N MET A 257 17.21 -13.79 19.94
CA MET A 257 16.36 -14.37 18.90
C MET A 257 15.01 -13.66 18.87
N SER A 258 14.57 -13.25 17.68
CA SER A 258 13.30 -12.55 17.54
C SER A 258 12.12 -13.50 17.79
N PHE A 259 10.99 -12.96 18.29
CA PHE A 259 9.81 -13.76 18.58
C PHE A 259 9.27 -14.55 17.35
N ILE A 260 9.38 -13.96 16.15
CA ILE A 260 9.00 -14.67 14.94
C ILE A 260 9.97 -15.84 14.63
N ASP A 261 11.26 -15.68 14.89
CA ASP A 261 12.23 -16.77 14.70
C ASP A 261 11.98 -17.90 15.72
N MET A 262 11.66 -17.56 16.98
CA MET A 262 11.28 -18.53 18.01
C MET A 262 10.01 -19.31 17.61
N ALA A 263 8.99 -18.62 17.08
CA ALA A 263 7.72 -19.24 16.74
C ALA A 263 7.85 -20.29 15.63
N TYR A 264 8.75 -20.07 14.69
CA TYR A 264 8.96 -20.98 13.57
C TYR A 264 10.19 -21.89 13.73
N LEU A 265 10.76 -21.93 14.95
CA LEU A 265 11.93 -22.79 15.26
C LEU A 265 11.49 -24.24 15.33
N LYS A 266 12.07 -25.10 14.50
CA LYS A 266 11.74 -26.53 14.44
C LYS A 266 12.64 -27.35 15.34
N LYS A 267 12.15 -28.49 15.82
CA LYS A 267 12.94 -29.48 16.56
C LYS A 267 14.19 -29.93 15.77
N SER A 268 14.05 -30.04 14.44
CA SER A 268 15.18 -30.40 13.55
C SER A 268 16.27 -29.32 13.45
N ASN A 269 16.04 -28.11 13.97
CA ASN A 269 17.07 -27.07 14.04
C ASN A 269 18.08 -27.31 15.17
N LEU A 270 17.76 -28.17 16.13
CA LEU A 270 18.64 -28.56 17.23
C LEU A 270 19.33 -29.90 16.89
N GLN A 271 20.64 -29.86 16.63
CA GLN A 271 21.45 -31.04 16.29
C GLN A 271 22.83 -30.92 16.90
N ASN A 272 23.36 -32.03 17.40
CA ASN A 272 24.73 -32.15 17.89
C ASN A 272 25.15 -31.06 18.90
N GLY A 273 24.21 -30.64 19.77
CA GLY A 273 24.43 -29.59 20.78
C GLY A 273 24.51 -28.18 20.22
N PHE A 274 24.03 -27.96 19.00
CA PHE A 274 23.92 -26.64 18.36
C PHE A 274 22.53 -26.41 17.82
N LEU A 275 22.03 -25.17 18.00
CA LEU A 275 20.82 -24.66 17.39
C LEU A 275 21.18 -23.89 16.14
N SER A 276 20.78 -24.39 14.96
CA SER A 276 21.05 -23.76 13.66
C SER A 276 19.73 -23.36 12.97
N TYR A 277 19.57 -22.07 12.66
CA TYR A 277 18.38 -21.56 12.00
C TYR A 277 18.67 -20.38 11.10
N ARG A 278 17.76 -20.08 10.16
CA ARG A 278 17.81 -18.89 9.31
C ARG A 278 16.84 -17.84 9.80
N ARG A 279 17.33 -16.61 10.03
CA ARG A 279 16.49 -15.47 10.45
C ARG A 279 15.42 -15.18 9.39
N LYS A 280 14.17 -15.11 9.80
CA LYS A 280 13.04 -14.77 8.93
C LYS A 280 13.18 -13.37 8.27
N LYS A 281 13.84 -12.42 8.96
CA LYS A 281 13.98 -11.04 8.47
C LYS A 281 15.08 -10.89 7.41
N THR A 282 16.21 -11.56 7.56
CA THR A 282 17.43 -11.30 6.77
C THR A 282 17.92 -12.52 6.00
N ASN A 283 17.30 -13.70 6.23
CA ASN A 283 17.73 -15.00 5.72
C ASN A 283 19.18 -15.40 6.12
N GLN A 284 19.77 -14.69 7.08
CA GLN A 284 21.08 -15.00 7.63
C GLN A 284 21.01 -16.28 8.45
N GLN A 285 21.96 -17.19 8.23
CA GLN A 285 22.11 -18.39 9.05
C GLN A 285 22.82 -18.02 10.35
N LEU A 286 22.28 -18.47 11.47
CA LEU A 286 22.86 -18.34 12.80
C LEU A 286 23.02 -19.72 13.43
N VAL A 287 24.11 -19.89 14.16
CA VAL A 287 24.42 -21.10 14.93
C VAL A 287 24.69 -20.69 16.37
N ILE A 288 23.98 -21.30 17.30
CA ILE A 288 24.06 -21.01 18.74
C ILE A 288 24.35 -22.32 19.46
N LYS A 289 25.36 -22.32 20.33
CA LYS A 289 25.62 -23.47 21.19
C LYS A 289 24.44 -23.68 22.12
N TRP A 290 23.95 -24.91 22.20
CA TRP A 290 22.86 -25.27 23.07
C TRP A 290 23.34 -25.38 24.53
N GLU A 291 22.61 -24.74 25.45
CA GLU A 291 22.99 -24.67 26.85
C GLU A 291 21.84 -25.16 27.73
N LYS A 292 22.20 -25.65 28.96
CA LYS A 292 21.26 -26.22 29.90
C LYS A 292 20.03 -25.34 30.19
N PRO A 293 20.14 -23.99 30.39
CA PRO A 293 18.97 -23.16 30.64
C PRO A 293 17.97 -23.13 29.50
N MET A 294 18.41 -23.33 28.24
CA MET A 294 17.50 -23.44 27.09
C MET A 294 16.71 -24.75 27.13
N GLN A 295 17.38 -25.83 27.50
CA GLN A 295 16.77 -27.15 27.65
C GLN A 295 15.73 -27.14 28.78
N GLU A 296 16.06 -26.60 29.95
CA GLU A 296 15.17 -26.48 31.08
C GLU A 296 13.86 -25.73 30.73
N ILE A 297 13.92 -24.73 29.88
CA ILE A 297 12.72 -24.04 29.41
C ILE A 297 11.87 -24.94 28.49
N ILE A 298 12.50 -25.66 27.56
CA ILE A 298 11.74 -26.52 26.65
C ILE A 298 11.07 -27.67 27.39
N ASP A 299 11.77 -28.25 28.35
CA ASP A 299 11.28 -29.41 29.13
C ASP A 299 10.03 -29.10 29.95
N LYS A 300 9.73 -27.81 30.22
CA LYS A 300 8.51 -27.40 30.89
C LYS A 300 7.26 -27.49 30.02
N TYR A 301 7.40 -27.51 28.69
CA TYR A 301 6.28 -27.38 27.77
C TYR A 301 6.15 -28.62 26.92
N ASP A 302 4.93 -29.18 26.89
CA ASP A 302 4.62 -30.27 25.99
C ASP A 302 4.45 -29.76 24.55
N THR A 303 5.31 -30.27 23.67
CA THR A 303 5.24 -30.05 22.23
C THR A 303 5.10 -31.38 21.46
N ILE A 304 4.59 -32.43 22.14
CA ILE A 304 4.35 -33.74 21.50
C ILE A 304 3.35 -33.53 20.32
N GLY A 305 3.69 -34.14 19.18
CA GLY A 305 2.88 -33.98 17.95
C GLY A 305 3.18 -32.69 17.14
N SER A 306 3.87 -31.69 17.70
CA SER A 306 4.31 -30.52 16.96
C SER A 306 5.73 -30.70 16.42
N SER A 307 5.97 -30.16 15.20
CA SER A 307 7.32 -30.06 14.62
C SER A 307 8.12 -28.88 15.21
N TYR A 308 7.46 -27.96 15.90
CA TYR A 308 8.06 -26.77 16.50
C TYR A 308 8.68 -27.04 17.85
N LEU A 309 9.76 -26.31 18.14
CA LEU A 309 10.54 -26.48 19.36
C LEU A 309 9.86 -25.84 20.59
N LEU A 310 9.15 -24.74 20.37
CA LEU A 310 8.46 -23.96 21.41
C LEU A 310 6.95 -23.97 21.16
N PRO A 311 6.10 -23.93 22.20
CA PRO A 311 4.64 -24.00 22.10
C PRO A 311 4.02 -22.66 21.71
N ILE A 312 4.52 -22.02 20.65
CA ILE A 312 4.01 -20.76 20.10
C ILE A 312 3.04 -21.04 18.94
N ILE A 313 3.40 -21.99 18.06
CA ILE A 313 2.55 -22.55 17.06
C ILE A 313 2.27 -24.01 17.48
N LEU A 314 1.02 -24.29 17.84
CA LEU A 314 0.63 -25.59 18.39
C LEU A 314 0.18 -26.55 17.29
N ASP A 315 -0.52 -26.03 16.29
CA ASP A 315 -1.09 -26.82 15.20
C ASP A 315 -0.66 -26.28 13.83
N ALA A 316 0.19 -27.04 13.13
CA ALA A 316 0.66 -26.69 11.79
C ALA A 316 -0.43 -26.84 10.69
N LYS A 317 -1.60 -27.44 11.01
CA LYS A 317 -2.71 -27.60 10.07
C LYS A 317 -3.63 -26.39 10.03
N THR A 318 -3.56 -25.52 11.04
CA THR A 318 -4.31 -24.27 11.11
C THR A 318 -3.44 -23.07 10.76
N ASP A 319 -4.01 -21.86 10.67
CA ASP A 319 -3.26 -20.63 10.33
C ASP A 319 -2.15 -20.34 11.35
N GLU A 320 -0.95 -20.80 11.03
CA GLU A 320 0.27 -20.58 11.85
C GLU A 320 0.52 -19.08 12.14
N ARG A 321 0.22 -18.22 11.15
CA ARG A 321 0.44 -16.79 11.31
C ARG A 321 -0.53 -16.16 12.31
N LYS A 322 -1.76 -16.62 12.35
CA LYS A 322 -2.76 -16.20 13.34
C LYS A 322 -2.35 -16.65 14.74
N GLN A 323 -1.89 -17.91 14.88
CA GLN A 323 -1.37 -18.43 16.14
C GLN A 323 -0.19 -17.60 16.64
N TYR A 324 0.81 -17.35 15.76
CA TYR A 324 1.94 -16.48 16.07
C TYR A 324 1.51 -15.08 16.53
N LYS A 325 0.57 -14.42 15.83
CA LYS A 325 0.10 -13.08 16.22
C LYS A 325 -0.58 -13.07 17.56
N ASN A 326 -1.42 -14.04 17.85
CA ASN A 326 -2.12 -14.18 19.13
C ASN A 326 -1.14 -14.42 20.27
N ALA A 327 -0.19 -15.33 20.09
CA ALA A 327 0.85 -15.59 21.07
C ALA A 327 1.74 -14.35 21.32
N ALA A 328 2.13 -13.63 20.25
CA ALA A 328 2.91 -12.41 20.39
C ALA A 328 2.15 -11.32 21.18
N GLN A 329 0.85 -11.17 20.94
CA GLN A 329 0.01 -10.24 21.69
C GLN A 329 -0.09 -10.62 23.17
N LEU A 330 -0.35 -11.89 23.46
CA LEU A 330 -0.43 -12.43 24.81
C LEU A 330 0.90 -12.20 25.56
N VAL A 331 2.01 -12.64 24.99
CA VAL A 331 3.35 -12.55 25.59
C VAL A 331 3.72 -11.09 25.85
N ASN A 332 3.51 -10.18 24.88
CA ASN A 332 3.77 -8.76 25.08
C ASN A 332 2.93 -8.15 26.21
N SER A 333 1.66 -8.53 26.34
CA SER A 333 0.78 -8.08 27.42
C SER A 333 1.30 -8.58 28.78
N LYS A 334 1.67 -9.85 28.88
CA LYS A 334 2.19 -10.45 30.10
C LYS A 334 3.56 -9.92 30.47
N LEU A 335 4.46 -9.67 29.53
CA LEU A 335 5.75 -9.03 29.79
C LEU A 335 5.59 -7.59 30.30
N LYS A 336 4.59 -6.84 29.84
CA LYS A 336 4.28 -5.53 30.43
C LYS A 336 3.88 -5.65 31.91
N LYS A 337 2.99 -6.61 32.23
CA LYS A 337 2.59 -6.88 33.63
C LYS A 337 3.78 -7.33 34.45
N LEU A 338 4.62 -8.21 33.93
CA LEU A 338 5.85 -8.67 34.62
C LEU A 338 6.80 -7.49 34.92
N GLY A 339 6.93 -6.55 33.98
CA GLY A 339 7.73 -5.33 34.16
C GLY A 339 7.25 -4.46 35.34
N THR A 340 5.95 -4.46 35.66
CA THR A 340 5.42 -3.72 36.84
C THR A 340 5.69 -4.41 38.15
N LEU A 341 6.02 -5.70 38.14
CA LEU A 341 6.38 -6.47 39.36
C LEU A 341 7.86 -6.32 39.76
N ILE A 342 8.67 -5.75 38.87
CA ILE A 342 10.10 -5.51 39.16
C ILE A 342 10.22 -4.21 39.93
N PRO A 343 10.86 -4.24 41.14
CA PRO A 343 11.09 -3.02 41.87
C PRO A 343 11.89 -2.01 41.03
N GLN A 344 11.33 -0.83 40.81
CA GLN A 344 12.06 0.29 40.22
C GLN A 344 13.06 0.78 41.28
N HIS A 345 14.32 0.41 41.13
CA HIS A 345 15.38 1.09 41.88
C HIS A 345 15.63 2.42 41.17
N ASN A 346 15.21 3.52 41.80
CA ASN A 346 15.64 4.89 41.51
C ASN A 346 17.16 5.00 41.50
#